data_359555583ce4909b57a262922b775ee7
#
_entry.id   359555583ce4909b57a262922b775ee7
#
_cell.length_a   1.000
_cell.length_b   1.000
_cell.length_c   1.000
_cell.angle_alpha   90.00
_cell.angle_beta   90.00
_cell.angle_gamma   90.00
#
_symmetry.space_group_name_H-M   'P 1'
#
loop_
_entity.id
_entity.type
_entity.pdbx_description
1 polymer ?
#
loop_
_entity_poly.entity_id
_entity_poly.type
_entity_poly.pdbx_seq_one_letter_code
_entity_poly.pdbx_strand_id
1 'polypeptide(L)'
;YAGSGKNLYEAARPAMIETKNGRVGVIDICSTFENAARAGSQTPRIPGRPGLNALRTHNLYKITKEHAAYLEEINKNTGLNSLREKHRAQGFIPSLAENRMEFGTMEFTIVDSNEQEGRWSYSDKRDVERTLNGIKEALYTCEAVVIMIHSHEIKADQEYEADYFMEEFAHACIDAGACAVVGSGTHQMKGIEFYKDCPIFYCLGNFIFE
;
A
#
# COMPACT_ATOMS: atom_id res chain seq x y z
N TYR A 1 -3.05 11.80 18.75
CA TYR A 1 -2.89 11.61 17.31
C TYR A 1 -2.35 10.21 17.03
N ALA A 2 -2.61 9.66 15.86
CA ALA A 2 -2.11 8.40 15.35
C ALA A 2 -1.42 8.63 13.98
N GLY A 3 -0.68 7.65 13.48
CA GLY A 3 -0.16 7.65 12.10
C GLY A 3 1.08 8.50 11.85
N SER A 4 1.60 9.22 12.86
CA SER A 4 2.82 10.00 12.74
C SER A 4 3.64 9.97 14.02
N GLY A 5 4.96 10.16 13.92
CA GLY A 5 5.85 10.10 15.08
C GLY A 5 7.26 10.56 14.75
N LYS A 6 8.11 10.60 15.79
CA LYS A 6 9.55 10.98 15.67
C LYS A 6 10.37 9.91 14.94
N ASN A 7 9.85 8.71 14.86
CA ASN A 7 10.41 7.56 14.16
C ASN A 7 9.30 6.57 13.82
N LEU A 8 9.62 5.49 13.12
CA LEU A 8 8.64 4.50 12.67
C LEU A 8 7.92 3.79 13.83
N TYR A 9 8.60 3.55 14.95
CA TYR A 9 7.99 2.93 16.12
C TYR A 9 6.87 3.80 16.70
N GLU A 10 7.15 5.11 16.89
CA GLU A 10 6.14 6.05 17.38
C GLU A 10 5.00 6.25 16.36
N ALA A 11 5.34 6.36 15.06
CA ALA A 11 4.35 6.56 14.01
C ALA A 11 3.38 5.38 13.85
N ALA A 12 3.86 4.16 14.07
CA ALA A 12 3.06 2.94 13.95
C ALA A 12 2.28 2.58 15.23
N ARG A 13 2.57 3.28 16.34
CA ARG A 13 1.94 2.98 17.64
C ARG A 13 0.47 3.38 17.63
N PRO A 14 -0.45 2.53 18.14
CA PRO A 14 -1.85 2.87 18.26
C PRO A 14 -2.06 4.07 19.21
N ALA A 15 -2.94 4.98 18.82
CA ALA A 15 -3.52 5.93 19.76
C ALA A 15 -4.60 5.25 20.59
N MET A 16 -4.61 5.50 21.89
CA MET A 16 -5.56 4.90 22.82
C MET A 16 -6.65 5.91 23.18
N ILE A 17 -7.91 5.52 23.08
CA ILE A 17 -9.07 6.32 23.44
C ILE A 17 -9.82 5.59 24.55
N GLU A 18 -9.86 6.23 25.72
CA GLU A 18 -10.67 5.72 26.84
C GLU A 18 -12.14 6.07 26.61
N THR A 19 -12.98 5.08 26.72
CA THR A 19 -14.44 5.23 26.64
C THR A 19 -15.08 4.65 27.89
N LYS A 20 -16.35 4.96 28.11
CA LYS A 20 -17.12 4.37 29.23
C LYS A 20 -17.30 2.84 29.11
N ASN A 21 -17.11 2.28 27.92
CA ASN A 21 -17.28 0.85 27.63
C ASN A 21 -15.95 0.13 27.44
N GLY A 22 -14.81 0.77 27.73
CA GLY A 22 -13.48 0.22 27.56
C GLY A 22 -12.59 1.09 26.68
N ARG A 23 -11.41 0.59 26.36
CA ARG A 23 -10.39 1.29 25.59
C ARG A 23 -10.45 0.88 24.12
N VAL A 24 -10.36 1.85 23.23
CA VAL A 24 -10.27 1.66 21.78
C VAL A 24 -8.88 2.05 21.30
N GLY A 25 -8.20 1.15 20.60
CA GLY A 25 -6.96 1.41 19.89
C GLY A 25 -7.24 1.91 18.47
N VAL A 26 -6.60 2.96 18.03
CA VAL A 26 -6.67 3.46 16.65
C VAL A 26 -5.28 3.42 16.03
N ILE A 27 -5.12 2.67 14.95
CA ILE A 27 -3.91 2.64 14.14
C ILE A 27 -4.22 3.38 12.85
N ASP A 28 -3.47 4.45 12.58
CA ASP A 28 -3.63 5.24 11.37
C ASP A 28 -2.44 5.04 10.42
N ILE A 29 -2.72 4.92 9.13
CA ILE A 29 -1.78 4.51 8.10
C ILE A 29 -1.99 5.39 6.87
N CYS A 30 -0.94 5.63 6.11
CA CYS A 30 -1.03 6.38 4.86
C CYS A 30 -0.35 5.59 3.73
N SER A 31 -1.07 5.35 2.63
CA SER A 31 -0.51 4.73 1.42
C SER A 31 -0.07 5.75 0.37
N THR A 32 -0.66 6.94 0.38
CA THR A 32 -0.33 8.03 -0.55
C THR A 32 0.58 9.05 0.12
N PHE A 33 1.87 9.00 -0.18
CA PHE A 33 2.88 9.86 0.47
C PHE A 33 4.11 10.07 -0.41
N GLU A 34 4.80 11.17 -0.19
CA GLU A 34 6.16 11.37 -0.69
C GLU A 34 7.16 10.53 0.12
N ASN A 35 8.16 9.94 -0.54
CA ASN A 35 9.13 9.08 0.13
C ASN A 35 9.85 9.75 1.31
N ALA A 36 10.03 11.08 1.26
CA ALA A 36 10.61 11.87 2.34
C ALA A 36 9.70 11.97 3.58
N ALA A 37 8.38 11.80 3.42
CA ALA A 37 7.43 11.90 4.51
C ALA A 37 7.33 10.64 5.39
N ARG A 38 7.89 9.51 4.96
CA ARG A 38 7.86 8.26 5.74
C ARG A 38 8.70 8.37 7.00
N ALA A 39 8.19 7.87 8.10
CA ALA A 39 8.97 7.66 9.30
C ALA A 39 10.08 6.62 9.06
N GLY A 40 11.27 6.88 9.57
CA GLY A 40 12.39 5.95 9.52
C GLY A 40 12.56 5.20 10.83
N SER A 41 12.97 3.93 10.74
CA SER A 41 13.27 3.12 11.93
C SER A 41 14.45 3.70 12.70
N GLN A 42 14.35 3.68 14.03
CA GLN A 42 15.49 3.94 14.89
C GLN A 42 16.36 2.69 15.04
N THR A 43 17.62 2.91 15.30
CA THR A 43 18.58 1.87 15.68
C THR A 43 19.34 2.34 16.94
N PRO A 44 20.15 1.51 17.61
CA PRO A 44 20.98 1.97 18.71
C PRO A 44 21.94 3.12 18.38
N ARG A 45 22.20 3.35 17.08
CA ARG A 45 23.15 4.38 16.59
C ARG A 45 22.46 5.56 15.90
N ILE A 46 21.20 5.38 15.47
CA ILE A 46 20.46 6.36 14.66
C ILE A 46 19.07 6.56 15.27
N PRO A 47 18.67 7.80 15.58
CA PRO A 47 17.38 8.07 16.23
C PRO A 47 16.14 7.79 15.37
N GLY A 48 16.34 7.48 14.11
CA GLY A 48 15.28 7.36 13.11
C GLY A 48 14.94 8.71 12.47
N ARG A 49 13.89 8.73 11.68
CA ARG A 49 13.40 9.94 11.00
C ARG A 49 11.93 10.16 11.36
N PRO A 50 11.54 11.38 11.74
CA PRO A 50 10.13 11.72 11.92
C PRO A 50 9.34 11.55 10.62
N GLY A 51 8.08 11.18 10.73
CA GLY A 51 7.22 11.03 9.56
C GLY A 51 5.97 10.21 9.83
N LEU A 52 5.38 9.73 8.72
CA LEU A 52 4.14 8.99 8.67
C LEU A 52 4.35 7.49 8.86
N ASN A 53 3.33 6.81 9.41
CA ASN A 53 3.19 5.35 9.36
C ASN A 53 2.75 4.95 7.95
N ALA A 54 3.72 4.74 7.08
CA ALA A 54 3.49 4.48 5.67
C ALA A 54 3.13 3.02 5.39
N LEU A 55 2.16 2.79 4.50
CA LEU A 55 1.89 1.53 3.84
C LEU A 55 2.36 1.65 2.39
N ARG A 56 3.54 1.12 2.07
CA ARG A 56 4.03 1.11 0.69
C ARG A 56 3.18 0.20 -0.18
N THR A 57 2.91 0.64 -1.38
CA THR A 57 2.18 -0.12 -2.39
C THR A 57 3.04 -0.34 -3.62
N HIS A 58 2.77 -1.40 -4.34
CA HIS A 58 3.45 -1.78 -5.57
C HIS A 58 2.42 -2.09 -6.64
N ASN A 59 2.67 -1.61 -7.86
CA ASN A 59 1.87 -1.96 -9.01
C ASN A 59 2.48 -3.16 -9.72
N LEU A 60 1.61 -4.07 -10.15
CA LEU A 60 1.92 -5.18 -11.02
C LEU A 60 1.17 -4.97 -12.33
N TYR A 61 1.90 -4.72 -13.41
CA TYR A 61 1.33 -4.63 -14.74
C TYR A 61 1.54 -5.95 -15.46
N LYS A 62 0.48 -6.48 -16.07
CA LYS A 62 0.53 -7.68 -16.91
C LYS A 62 0.25 -7.29 -18.35
N ILE A 63 1.05 -7.78 -19.27
CA ILE A 63 0.89 -7.59 -20.72
C ILE A 63 1.19 -8.90 -21.45
N THR A 64 0.56 -9.10 -22.58
CA THR A 64 0.82 -10.24 -23.46
C THR A 64 2.20 -10.16 -24.11
N LYS A 65 2.68 -11.28 -24.63
CA LYS A 65 3.91 -11.33 -25.43
C LYS A 65 3.86 -10.40 -26.65
N GLU A 66 2.68 -10.25 -27.25
CA GLU A 66 2.47 -9.35 -28.39
C GLU A 66 2.71 -7.90 -28.00
N HIS A 67 2.07 -7.42 -26.94
CA HIS A 67 2.25 -6.05 -26.47
C HIS A 67 3.65 -5.81 -25.90
N ALA A 68 4.25 -6.80 -25.26
CA ALA A 68 5.65 -6.73 -24.85
C ALA A 68 6.60 -6.49 -26.03
N ALA A 69 6.38 -7.17 -27.16
CA ALA A 69 7.18 -6.99 -28.36
C ALA A 69 7.07 -5.58 -28.95
N TYR A 70 5.88 -4.95 -28.91
CA TYR A 70 5.72 -3.55 -29.32
C TYR A 70 6.49 -2.59 -28.42
N LEU A 71 6.42 -2.78 -27.11
CA LEU A 71 7.17 -1.95 -26.17
C LEU A 71 8.69 -2.13 -26.35
N GLU A 72 9.14 -3.34 -26.63
CA GLU A 72 10.54 -3.64 -26.88
C GLU A 72 11.04 -2.96 -28.18
N GLU A 73 10.23 -2.95 -29.23
CA GLU A 73 10.54 -2.22 -30.47
C GLU A 73 10.66 -0.70 -30.21
N ILE A 74 9.72 -0.11 -29.46
CA ILE A 74 9.79 1.31 -29.08
C ILE A 74 11.04 1.58 -28.26
N ASN A 75 11.33 0.73 -27.26
CA ASN A 75 12.54 0.85 -26.43
C ASN A 75 13.81 0.84 -27.28
N LYS A 76 13.92 -0.09 -28.20
CA LYS A 76 15.06 -0.22 -29.13
C LYS A 76 15.22 1.02 -30.01
N ASN A 77 14.11 1.53 -30.56
CA ASN A 77 14.13 2.69 -31.47
C ASN A 77 14.42 4.01 -30.74
N THR A 78 14.02 4.14 -29.49
CA THR A 78 14.20 5.35 -28.68
C THR A 78 15.42 5.32 -27.78
N GLY A 79 15.97 4.16 -27.49
CA GLY A 79 17.04 3.98 -26.51
C GLY A 79 16.62 4.22 -25.06
N LEU A 80 15.33 4.17 -24.75
CA LEU A 80 14.73 4.55 -23.47
C LEU A 80 15.41 3.84 -22.26
N ASN A 81 15.64 2.53 -22.38
CA ASN A 81 16.27 1.73 -21.32
C ASN A 81 17.77 1.40 -21.56
N SER A 82 18.40 1.97 -22.60
CA SER A 82 19.76 1.59 -23.04
C SER A 82 20.82 1.66 -21.94
N LEU A 83 20.76 2.68 -21.06
CA LEU A 83 21.68 2.80 -19.94
C LEU A 83 21.46 1.72 -18.88
N ARG A 84 20.20 1.41 -18.58
CA ARG A 84 19.84 0.35 -17.61
C ARG A 84 20.24 -1.03 -18.14
N GLU A 85 19.99 -1.29 -19.42
CA GLU A 85 20.41 -2.52 -20.08
C GLU A 85 21.92 -2.70 -20.05
N LYS A 86 22.67 -1.62 -20.31
CA LYS A 86 24.14 -1.63 -20.16
C LYS A 86 24.57 -1.92 -18.73
N HIS A 87 23.98 -1.29 -17.75
CA HIS A 87 24.29 -1.54 -16.33
C HIS A 87 23.94 -2.98 -15.92
N ARG A 88 22.85 -3.54 -16.46
CA ARG A 88 22.47 -4.94 -16.24
C ARG A 88 23.48 -5.90 -16.86
N ALA A 89 23.86 -5.65 -18.10
CA ALA A 89 24.90 -6.45 -18.78
C ALA A 89 26.26 -6.41 -18.08
N GLN A 90 26.58 -5.30 -17.40
CA GLN A 90 27.79 -5.13 -16.61
C GLN A 90 27.67 -5.64 -15.16
N GLY A 91 26.51 -6.14 -14.74
CA GLY A 91 26.27 -6.65 -13.39
C GLY A 91 26.09 -5.59 -12.31
N PHE A 92 25.93 -4.30 -12.66
CA PHE A 92 25.67 -3.23 -11.69
C PHE A 92 24.24 -3.26 -11.14
N ILE A 93 23.29 -3.81 -11.88
CA ILE A 93 21.92 -4.04 -11.42
C ILE A 93 21.50 -5.48 -11.74
N PRO A 94 20.56 -6.06 -10.95
CA PRO A 94 20.13 -7.44 -11.15
C PRO A 94 19.50 -7.67 -12.54
N SER A 95 19.64 -8.87 -13.06
CA SER A 95 18.89 -9.31 -14.25
C SER A 95 17.41 -9.38 -13.96
N LEU A 96 16.60 -9.10 -14.96
CA LEU A 96 15.15 -9.36 -14.90
C LEU A 96 14.87 -10.86 -14.95
N ALA A 97 13.79 -11.31 -14.34
CA ALA A 97 13.28 -12.65 -14.54
C ALA A 97 12.83 -12.83 -16.01
N GLU A 98 12.79 -14.07 -16.47
CA GLU A 98 12.50 -14.40 -17.88
C GLU A 98 11.16 -13.83 -18.38
N ASN A 99 10.16 -13.76 -17.49
CA ASN A 99 8.84 -13.22 -17.80
C ASN A 99 8.65 -11.75 -17.40
N ARG A 100 9.72 -10.99 -17.25
CA ARG A 100 9.69 -9.58 -16.88
C ARG A 100 10.36 -8.71 -17.94
N MET A 101 9.81 -7.52 -18.11
CA MET A 101 10.44 -6.47 -18.93
C MET A 101 10.32 -5.11 -18.25
N GLU A 102 11.21 -4.20 -18.59
CA GLU A 102 11.14 -2.79 -18.21
C GLU A 102 10.87 -1.92 -19.43
N PHE A 103 10.02 -0.91 -19.23
CA PHE A 103 9.81 0.16 -20.19
C PHE A 103 9.78 1.49 -19.42
N GLY A 104 10.82 2.31 -19.60
CA GLY A 104 11.08 3.47 -18.77
C GLY A 104 11.36 3.05 -17.31
N THR A 105 10.56 3.54 -16.39
CA THR A 105 10.62 3.20 -14.96
C THR A 105 9.60 2.14 -14.54
N MET A 106 8.78 1.68 -15.48
CA MET A 106 7.74 0.68 -15.23
C MET A 106 8.27 -0.73 -15.49
N GLU A 107 7.85 -1.66 -14.65
CA GLU A 107 8.12 -3.09 -14.80
C GLU A 107 6.82 -3.83 -15.14
N PHE A 108 6.89 -4.70 -16.15
CA PHE A 108 5.76 -5.50 -16.63
C PHE A 108 6.05 -6.99 -16.47
N THR A 109 5.00 -7.74 -16.15
CA THR A 109 5.00 -9.20 -16.24
C THR A 109 4.43 -9.59 -17.59
N ILE A 110 5.19 -10.39 -18.33
CA ILE A 110 4.74 -10.96 -19.61
C ILE A 110 3.92 -12.20 -19.31
N VAL A 111 2.70 -12.24 -19.83
CA VAL A 111 1.75 -13.34 -19.64
C VAL A 111 1.35 -13.96 -20.99
N ASP A 112 0.73 -15.11 -20.95
CA ASP A 112 0.21 -15.76 -22.14
C ASP A 112 -1.06 -15.05 -22.64
N SER A 113 -1.37 -15.19 -23.93
CA SER A 113 -2.46 -14.50 -24.61
C SER A 113 -3.86 -14.82 -24.08
N ASN A 114 -4.00 -15.87 -23.28
CA ASN A 114 -5.25 -16.27 -22.63
C ASN A 114 -5.39 -15.70 -21.21
N GLU A 115 -4.38 -15.02 -20.69
CA GLU A 115 -4.44 -14.32 -19.41
C GLU A 115 -4.89 -12.87 -19.58
N GLN A 116 -5.52 -12.34 -18.56
CA GLN A 116 -5.98 -10.95 -18.56
C GLN A 116 -4.80 -9.99 -18.41
N GLU A 117 -4.70 -9.04 -19.33
CA GLU A 117 -3.84 -7.87 -19.17
C GLU A 117 -4.44 -6.87 -18.18
N GLY A 118 -3.61 -6.05 -17.59
CA GLY A 118 -4.06 -4.99 -16.71
C GLY A 118 -3.08 -4.61 -15.63
N ARG A 119 -3.55 -3.78 -14.71
CA ARG A 119 -2.84 -3.36 -13.51
C ARG A 119 -3.47 -4.00 -12.29
N TRP A 120 -2.64 -4.53 -11.42
CA TRP A 120 -2.96 -4.95 -10.06
C TRP A 120 -2.07 -4.18 -9.09
N SER A 121 -2.48 -4.14 -7.83
CA SER A 121 -1.66 -3.54 -6.77
C SER A 121 -1.61 -4.47 -5.56
N TYR A 122 -0.52 -4.37 -4.79
CA TYR A 122 -0.35 -5.10 -3.55
C TYR A 122 0.46 -4.26 -2.55
N SER A 123 0.28 -4.52 -1.26
CA SER A 123 1.00 -3.83 -0.19
C SER A 123 2.37 -4.46 0.06
N ASP A 124 3.33 -3.64 0.49
CA ASP A 124 4.63 -4.14 0.98
C ASP A 124 4.42 -5.03 2.22
N LYS A 125 4.96 -6.24 2.16
CA LYS A 125 4.76 -7.27 3.19
C LYS A 125 5.21 -6.84 4.58
N ARG A 126 6.31 -6.07 4.69
CA ARG A 126 6.84 -5.62 5.98
C ARG A 126 5.94 -4.57 6.63
N ASP A 127 5.31 -3.72 5.81
CA ASP A 127 4.39 -2.69 6.28
C ASP A 127 3.06 -3.32 6.72
N VAL A 128 2.57 -4.32 5.99
CA VAL A 128 1.42 -5.14 6.40
C VAL A 128 1.72 -5.84 7.72
N GLU A 129 2.80 -6.60 7.80
CA GLU A 129 3.20 -7.34 9.00
C GLU A 129 3.33 -6.44 10.23
N ARG A 130 3.95 -5.26 10.07
CA ARG A 130 4.03 -4.25 11.14
C ARG A 130 2.64 -3.86 11.65
N THR A 131 1.70 -3.63 10.75
CA THR A 131 0.33 -3.25 11.11
C THR A 131 -0.41 -4.39 11.82
N LEU A 132 -0.34 -5.60 11.28
CA LEU A 132 -0.99 -6.78 11.87
C LEU A 132 -0.43 -7.09 13.27
N ASN A 133 0.86 -6.92 13.48
CA ASN A 133 1.46 -7.04 14.81
C ASN A 133 0.99 -5.94 15.75
N GLY A 134 0.89 -4.69 15.28
CA GLY A 134 0.34 -3.57 16.05
C GLY A 134 -1.11 -3.79 16.48
N ILE A 135 -1.96 -4.39 15.62
CA ILE A 135 -3.33 -4.80 15.98
C ILE A 135 -3.31 -5.82 17.14
N LYS A 136 -2.52 -6.88 16.98
CA LYS A 136 -2.41 -7.93 18.00
C LYS A 136 -1.90 -7.39 19.34
N GLU A 137 -0.88 -6.53 19.31
CA GLU A 137 -0.35 -5.88 20.51
C GLU A 137 -1.39 -4.96 21.18
N ALA A 138 -2.13 -4.19 20.38
CA ALA A 138 -3.18 -3.31 20.91
C ALA A 138 -4.30 -4.08 21.62
N LEU A 139 -4.67 -5.25 21.11
CA LEU A 139 -5.72 -6.10 21.69
C LEU A 139 -5.38 -6.67 23.08
N TYR A 140 -4.12 -6.60 23.54
CA TYR A 140 -3.79 -6.95 24.92
C TYR A 140 -4.30 -5.91 25.93
N THR A 141 -4.58 -4.69 25.49
CA THR A 141 -4.95 -3.58 26.36
C THR A 141 -6.17 -2.79 25.88
N CYS A 142 -6.74 -3.18 24.75
CA CYS A 142 -7.92 -2.53 24.16
C CYS A 142 -9.01 -3.58 23.91
N GLU A 143 -10.25 -3.21 24.13
CA GLU A 143 -11.44 -4.01 23.81
C GLU A 143 -11.76 -4.02 22.31
N ALA A 144 -11.30 -2.99 21.59
CA ALA A 144 -11.48 -2.88 20.14
C ALA A 144 -10.29 -2.16 19.49
N VAL A 145 -10.00 -2.51 18.24
CA VAL A 145 -8.99 -1.84 17.43
C VAL A 145 -9.62 -1.44 16.10
N VAL A 146 -9.49 -0.16 15.76
CA VAL A 146 -9.94 0.42 14.49
C VAL A 146 -8.71 0.79 13.67
N ILE A 147 -8.73 0.44 12.40
CA ILE A 147 -7.73 0.86 11.42
C ILE A 147 -8.27 2.05 10.65
N MET A 148 -7.49 3.12 10.60
CA MET A 148 -7.72 4.24 9.68
C MET A 148 -6.67 4.19 8.58
N ILE A 149 -7.06 4.42 7.34
CA ILE A 149 -6.13 4.47 6.20
C ILE A 149 -6.44 5.64 5.29
N HIS A 150 -5.42 6.45 5.02
CA HIS A 150 -5.47 7.50 4.02
C HIS A 150 -4.87 6.99 2.71
N SER A 151 -5.69 6.92 1.65
CA SER A 151 -5.35 6.32 0.36
C SER A 151 -6.02 7.06 -0.78
N HIS A 152 -5.23 7.53 -1.76
CA HIS A 152 -5.73 8.14 -3.00
C HIS A 152 -5.73 7.15 -4.17
N GLU A 153 -5.26 5.94 -3.96
CA GLU A 153 -5.19 4.92 -5.00
C GLU A 153 -6.59 4.45 -5.40
N ILE A 154 -6.75 4.20 -6.69
CA ILE A 154 -8.00 3.74 -7.30
C ILE A 154 -7.74 2.52 -8.20
N LYS A 155 -8.76 1.71 -8.41
CA LYS A 155 -8.70 0.52 -9.27
C LYS A 155 -8.86 0.91 -10.73
N ALA A 156 -7.74 1.07 -11.44
CA ALA A 156 -7.69 1.55 -12.83
C ALA A 156 -8.45 2.88 -13.00
N ASP A 157 -9.52 2.89 -13.78
CA ASP A 157 -10.42 4.02 -14.02
C ASP A 157 -11.70 3.99 -13.15
N GLN A 158 -11.77 3.04 -12.22
CA GLN A 158 -12.94 2.81 -11.36
C GLN A 158 -12.83 3.67 -10.09
N GLU A 159 -13.17 4.93 -10.17
CA GLU A 159 -13.03 5.89 -9.05
C GLU A 159 -13.78 5.49 -7.78
N TYR A 160 -14.90 4.76 -7.93
CA TYR A 160 -15.74 4.32 -6.81
C TYR A 160 -15.31 2.98 -6.21
N GLU A 161 -14.35 2.28 -6.82
CA GLU A 161 -13.84 1.02 -6.31
C GLU A 161 -12.55 1.22 -5.51
N ALA A 162 -12.38 0.39 -4.48
CA ALA A 162 -11.12 0.30 -3.76
C ALA A 162 -10.05 -0.33 -4.66
N ASP A 163 -8.81 0.09 -4.53
CA ASP A 163 -7.70 -0.58 -5.22
C ASP A 163 -7.47 -1.99 -4.62
N TYR A 164 -6.94 -2.92 -5.39
CA TYR A 164 -6.74 -4.31 -4.99
C TYR A 164 -6.00 -4.46 -3.67
N PHE A 165 -4.90 -3.72 -3.48
CA PHE A 165 -4.14 -3.78 -2.23
C PHE A 165 -5.00 -3.38 -1.01
N MET A 166 -5.95 -2.45 -1.19
CA MET A 166 -6.78 -1.93 -0.11
C MET A 166 -7.78 -2.98 0.38
N GLU A 167 -8.38 -3.75 -0.54
CA GLU A 167 -9.26 -4.87 -0.21
C GLU A 167 -8.49 -5.95 0.58
N GLU A 168 -7.36 -6.40 0.03
CA GLU A 168 -6.51 -7.42 0.69
C GLU A 168 -6.01 -6.96 2.06
N PHE A 169 -5.57 -5.70 2.16
CA PHE A 169 -5.07 -5.13 3.41
C PHE A 169 -6.17 -5.01 4.46
N ALA A 170 -7.37 -4.54 4.07
CA ALA A 170 -8.49 -4.41 4.98
C ALA A 170 -8.94 -5.76 5.53
N HIS A 171 -9.06 -6.78 4.67
CA HIS A 171 -9.36 -8.14 5.09
C HIS A 171 -8.30 -8.69 6.05
N ALA A 172 -7.02 -8.51 5.76
CA ALA A 172 -5.93 -8.95 6.64
C ALA A 172 -5.97 -8.25 8.02
N CYS A 173 -6.35 -6.96 8.08
CA CYS A 173 -6.51 -6.25 9.34
C CYS A 173 -7.66 -6.82 10.18
N ILE A 174 -8.81 -7.11 9.57
CA ILE A 174 -9.95 -7.76 10.26
C ILE A 174 -9.55 -9.16 10.72
N ASP A 175 -8.83 -9.94 9.90
CA ASP A 175 -8.33 -11.28 10.27
C ASP A 175 -7.34 -11.24 11.44
N ALA A 176 -6.62 -10.13 11.61
CA ALA A 176 -5.74 -9.91 12.75
C ALA A 176 -6.48 -9.46 14.02
N GLY A 177 -7.79 -9.16 13.93
CA GLY A 177 -8.66 -8.81 15.06
C GLY A 177 -9.10 -7.34 15.09
N ALA A 178 -8.86 -6.55 14.05
CA ALA A 178 -9.48 -5.22 13.96
C ALA A 178 -11.01 -5.35 13.85
N CYS A 179 -11.75 -4.48 14.51
CA CYS A 179 -13.21 -4.48 14.47
C CYS A 179 -13.80 -3.61 13.35
N ALA A 180 -13.00 -2.75 12.75
CA ALA A 180 -13.40 -1.93 11.59
C ALA A 180 -12.15 -1.42 10.85
N VAL A 181 -12.32 -1.16 9.54
CA VAL A 181 -11.37 -0.41 8.72
C VAL A 181 -12.08 0.80 8.13
N VAL A 182 -11.47 1.98 8.24
CA VAL A 182 -12.04 3.26 7.80
C VAL A 182 -11.06 3.95 6.85
N GLY A 183 -11.41 3.99 5.57
CA GLY A 183 -10.65 4.64 4.52
C GLY A 183 -11.02 6.11 4.33
N SER A 184 -10.05 6.89 3.87
CA SER A 184 -10.17 8.28 3.44
C SER A 184 -9.19 8.56 2.30
N GLY A 185 -9.29 9.73 1.67
CA GLY A 185 -8.28 10.22 0.70
C GLY A 185 -8.85 10.60 -0.65
N THR A 186 -9.59 9.72 -1.34
CA THR A 186 -10.06 9.99 -2.70
C THR A 186 -11.16 11.06 -2.81
N HIS A 187 -11.59 11.64 -1.70
CA HIS A 187 -12.64 12.67 -1.64
C HIS A 187 -14.03 12.23 -2.14
N GLN A 188 -14.17 10.99 -2.56
CA GLN A 188 -15.41 10.38 -3.02
C GLN A 188 -15.77 9.22 -2.11
N MET A 189 -17.07 9.01 -1.89
CA MET A 189 -17.54 7.83 -1.16
C MET A 189 -17.31 6.57 -2.01
N LYS A 190 -16.67 5.57 -1.40
CA LYS A 190 -16.52 4.23 -1.97
C LYS A 190 -17.44 3.24 -1.29
N GLY A 191 -17.46 2.01 -1.76
CA GLY A 191 -18.26 0.95 -1.20
C GLY A 191 -18.04 0.72 0.29
N ILE A 192 -19.05 0.11 0.92
CA ILE A 192 -18.98 -0.40 2.30
C ILE A 192 -19.12 -1.91 2.21
N GLU A 193 -18.22 -2.63 2.85
CA GLU A 193 -18.24 -4.08 2.93
C GLU A 193 -18.41 -4.53 4.38
N PHE A 194 -19.08 -5.66 4.58
CA PHE A 194 -19.04 -6.38 5.85
C PHE A 194 -18.28 -7.69 5.66
N TYR A 195 -17.06 -7.72 6.17
CA TYR A 195 -16.20 -8.90 6.14
C TYR A 195 -16.12 -9.49 7.55
N LYS A 196 -16.57 -10.75 7.71
CA LYS A 196 -16.66 -11.44 9.01
C LYS A 196 -17.40 -10.58 10.07
N ASP A 197 -18.52 -9.99 9.69
CA ASP A 197 -19.36 -9.10 10.51
C ASP A 197 -18.69 -7.77 10.93
N CYS A 198 -17.51 -7.47 10.43
CA CYS A 198 -16.79 -6.21 10.68
C CYS A 198 -16.93 -5.26 9.48
N PRO A 199 -17.27 -3.98 9.71
CA PRO A 199 -17.45 -3.03 8.61
C PRO A 199 -16.07 -2.56 8.06
N ILE A 200 -15.99 -2.49 6.74
CA ILE A 200 -14.93 -1.87 5.99
C ILE A 200 -15.52 -0.71 5.17
N PHE A 201 -15.14 0.51 5.51
CA PHE A 201 -15.48 1.70 4.75
C PHE A 201 -14.28 2.04 3.87
N TYR A 202 -14.35 1.77 2.57
CA TYR A 202 -13.22 1.97 1.67
C TYR A 202 -12.87 3.44 1.46
N CYS A 203 -13.83 4.35 1.50
CA CYS A 203 -13.65 5.79 1.67
C CYS A 203 -14.97 6.45 2.06
N LEU A 204 -14.95 7.29 3.08
CA LEU A 204 -16.13 8.03 3.54
C LEU A 204 -16.35 9.35 2.77
N GLY A 205 -15.45 9.69 1.85
CA GLY A 205 -15.50 10.98 1.17
C GLY A 205 -15.15 12.16 2.09
N ASN A 206 -15.57 13.35 1.68
CA ASN A 206 -15.38 14.57 2.47
C ASN A 206 -16.61 14.82 3.36
N PHE A 207 -16.40 15.16 4.63
CA PHE A 207 -17.46 15.63 5.50
C PHE A 207 -17.82 17.10 5.21
N ILE A 208 -16.81 17.93 4.98
CA ILE A 208 -16.91 19.31 4.51
C ILE A 208 -15.90 19.52 3.39
N PHE A 209 -16.32 20.11 2.30
CA PHE A 209 -15.48 20.46 1.17
C PHE A 209 -15.87 21.84 0.66
N GLU A 210 -14.94 22.81 0.67
CA GLU A 210 -15.09 24.15 0.13
C GLU A 210 -14.28 24.33 -1.16
#